data_b0609ecf1f8da3c6de830d2e62f8d7c1
#
_entry.id   b0609ecf1f8da3c6de830d2e62f8d7c1
#
_cell.length_a   1.000
_cell.length_b   1.000
_cell.length_c   1.000
_cell.angle_alpha   90.00
_cell.angle_beta   90.00
_cell.angle_gamma   90.00
#
_symmetry.space_group_name_H-M   'P 1'
#
loop_
_entity.id
_entity.type
_entity.pdbx_description
1 polymer ?
#
loop_
_entity_poly.entity_id
_entity_poly.type
_entity_poly.pdbx_seq_one_letter_code
_entity_poly.pdbx_strand_id
1 'polypeptide(L)'
;MAEIRNYTMNFGPQHPAAHGVLRLVLELDGEVVMRADPHVGLLHRATEKLAESKPYNQSIGYMDRLDYVSMMSNEHAYVLAIEKLLGMEPPLRAQYIRVMFDEITRLLNHVFWIGAHALDIGAMTVFLYAFREREDLFDIYEAATGARMHATYYRPGGVYRDLPDSMPQYLPSRLRSAEDLERLNANRQGSLLDFIWDFTERFPKHVDEYETLLTNNRIWKQRTVGIGVVSPERALQLGFTGPMLRGSGVEWDLRKKQPYEVYDRLEFDIPVGVNGDCYDRYLVRVEEMRQANKIIRQCVEWLRRNPGPVMTDDHKVAPPRREEMKADMEALIHHFKLFTEGYCIPAGEAYAAIEHPKGEFGVYLISDGANKPYRVKLRSAGFAHLAAMDEMARGHMIADVVAIIGTMDIVFGEIDR
;
A
#
# COMPACT_ATOMS: atom_id res chain seq x y z
N MET A 1 25.13 -47.06 -7.27
CA MET A 1 24.77 -45.68 -6.83
C MET A 1 23.29 -45.57 -7.02
N ALA A 2 22.53 -45.20 -5.98
CA ALA A 2 21.10 -44.92 -6.14
C ALA A 2 20.97 -43.72 -7.07
N GLU A 3 20.15 -43.82 -8.10
CA GLU A 3 19.79 -42.73 -8.98
C GLU A 3 19.09 -41.65 -8.11
N ILE A 4 19.69 -40.47 -7.98
CA ILE A 4 19.07 -39.34 -7.31
C ILE A 4 17.85 -38.96 -8.15
N ARG A 5 16.65 -39.24 -7.66
CA ARG A 5 15.42 -38.83 -8.33
C ARG A 5 14.99 -37.49 -7.74
N ASN A 6 15.00 -36.45 -8.59
CA ASN A 6 14.32 -35.21 -8.25
C ASN A 6 12.86 -35.52 -7.93
N TYR A 7 12.33 -34.90 -6.88
CA TYR A 7 10.92 -35.03 -6.55
C TYR A 7 10.22 -33.68 -6.64
N THR A 8 8.94 -33.73 -6.98
CA THR A 8 8.11 -32.53 -7.10
C THR A 8 7.26 -32.40 -5.85
N MET A 9 7.22 -31.18 -5.30
CA MET A 9 6.43 -30.85 -4.13
C MET A 9 5.55 -29.63 -4.38
N ASN A 10 4.32 -29.63 -3.88
CA ASN A 10 3.49 -28.43 -3.83
C ASN A 10 3.74 -27.71 -2.49
N PHE A 11 4.29 -26.49 -2.59
CA PHE A 11 4.38 -25.55 -1.48
C PHE A 11 3.15 -24.64 -1.52
N GLY A 12 2.21 -24.85 -0.62
CA GLY A 12 0.89 -24.20 -0.64
C GLY A 12 -0.11 -24.87 -1.63
N PRO A 13 -1.38 -24.35 -1.70
CA PRO A 13 -1.86 -23.13 -1.03
C PRO A 13 -2.03 -23.23 0.50
N GLN A 14 -2.19 -24.44 1.06
CA GLN A 14 -2.27 -24.60 2.50
C GLN A 14 -0.87 -24.68 3.13
N HIS A 15 -0.26 -23.50 3.27
CA HIS A 15 1.00 -23.29 3.97
C HIS A 15 1.00 -21.86 4.52
N PRO A 16 1.43 -21.59 5.77
CA PRO A 16 1.45 -20.22 6.33
C PRO A 16 2.17 -19.21 5.44
N ALA A 17 3.37 -19.55 4.94
CA ALA A 17 4.16 -18.68 4.08
C ALA A 17 3.67 -18.60 2.60
N ALA A 18 2.66 -19.36 2.22
CA ALA A 18 2.00 -19.28 0.91
C ALA A 18 0.76 -18.38 0.92
N HIS A 19 0.51 -17.64 1.99
CA HIS A 19 -0.63 -16.71 2.18
C HIS A 19 -2.00 -17.34 1.93
N GLY A 20 -2.11 -18.67 1.93
CA GLY A 20 -3.34 -19.42 1.69
C GLY A 20 -3.79 -19.52 0.22
N VAL A 21 -3.07 -18.89 -0.72
CA VAL A 21 -3.49 -18.76 -2.13
C VAL A 21 -2.36 -18.97 -3.15
N LEU A 22 -1.11 -19.05 -2.74
CA LEU A 22 -0.01 -19.41 -3.64
C LEU A 22 0.11 -20.92 -3.73
N ARG A 23 0.03 -21.45 -4.94
CA ARG A 23 0.50 -22.79 -5.25
C ARG A 23 1.87 -22.67 -5.91
N LEU A 24 2.93 -23.03 -5.21
CA LEU A 24 4.28 -23.07 -5.76
C LEU A 24 4.69 -24.52 -5.97
N VAL A 25 4.94 -24.88 -7.21
CA VAL A 25 5.43 -26.23 -7.56
C VAL A 25 6.95 -26.20 -7.52
N LEU A 26 7.55 -26.93 -6.60
CA LEU A 26 9.00 -27.03 -6.43
C LEU A 26 9.49 -28.36 -6.97
N GLU A 27 10.55 -28.32 -7.78
CA GLU A 27 11.38 -29.46 -8.12
C GLU A 27 12.62 -29.42 -7.24
N LEU A 28 12.87 -30.49 -6.48
CA LEU A 28 13.89 -30.53 -5.45
C LEU A 28 14.89 -31.67 -5.72
N ASP A 29 16.17 -31.40 -5.49
CA ASP A 29 17.22 -32.40 -5.32
C ASP A 29 17.62 -32.42 -3.83
N GLY A 30 17.07 -33.40 -3.09
CA GLY A 30 17.10 -33.36 -1.63
C GLY A 30 16.31 -32.15 -1.10
N GLU A 31 16.98 -31.21 -0.44
CA GLU A 31 16.39 -29.96 0.06
C GLU A 31 16.70 -28.75 -0.84
N VAL A 32 17.49 -28.94 -1.91
CA VAL A 32 17.89 -27.85 -2.82
C VAL A 32 16.85 -27.66 -3.91
N VAL A 33 16.44 -26.42 -4.13
CA VAL A 33 15.49 -26.05 -5.18
C VAL A 33 16.17 -26.04 -6.54
N MET A 34 15.69 -26.87 -7.44
CA MET A 34 16.14 -26.92 -8.84
C MET A 34 15.26 -26.05 -9.73
N ARG A 35 13.96 -25.98 -9.41
CA ARG A 35 12.97 -25.16 -10.11
C ARG A 35 11.83 -24.77 -9.19
N ALA A 36 11.33 -23.55 -9.35
CA ALA A 36 10.18 -23.03 -8.64
C ALA A 36 9.17 -22.43 -9.62
N ASP A 37 7.99 -23.03 -9.75
CA ASP A 37 6.95 -22.63 -10.69
C ASP A 37 5.74 -22.07 -9.93
N PRO A 38 5.56 -20.74 -9.87
CA PRO A 38 4.45 -20.11 -9.16
C PRO A 38 3.16 -20.15 -9.99
N HIS A 39 2.11 -20.72 -9.41
CA HIS A 39 0.76 -20.74 -9.97
C HIS A 39 -0.12 -19.74 -9.20
N VAL A 40 -0.62 -18.74 -9.92
CA VAL A 40 -1.50 -17.69 -9.40
C VAL A 40 -2.92 -17.86 -9.92
N GLY A 41 -3.88 -17.11 -9.35
CA GLY A 41 -5.28 -17.11 -9.80
C GLY A 41 -6.27 -17.61 -8.76
N LEU A 42 -5.84 -18.17 -7.63
CA LEU A 42 -6.76 -18.64 -6.59
C LEU A 42 -7.52 -17.51 -5.89
N LEU A 43 -7.05 -16.27 -6.01
CA LEU A 43 -7.73 -15.07 -5.53
C LEU A 43 -8.18 -14.15 -6.68
N HIS A 44 -8.30 -14.68 -7.89
CA HIS A 44 -8.77 -13.90 -9.03
C HIS A 44 -10.27 -13.57 -8.89
N ARG A 45 -10.59 -12.27 -8.86
CA ARG A 45 -11.93 -11.74 -8.63
C ARG A 45 -12.45 -10.90 -9.81
N ALA A 46 -11.74 -10.93 -10.93
CA ALA A 46 -12.04 -10.14 -12.13
C ALA A 46 -12.17 -8.63 -11.86
N THR A 47 -11.32 -8.06 -10.98
CA THR A 47 -11.41 -6.66 -10.52
C THR A 47 -11.35 -5.67 -11.69
N GLU A 48 -10.47 -5.90 -12.68
CA GLU A 48 -10.40 -5.06 -13.88
C GLU A 48 -11.74 -5.06 -14.62
N LYS A 49 -12.35 -6.23 -14.83
CA LYS A 49 -13.62 -6.37 -15.55
C LYS A 49 -14.82 -5.84 -14.75
N LEU A 50 -14.80 -6.00 -13.44
CA LEU A 50 -15.82 -5.43 -12.57
C LEU A 50 -15.77 -3.90 -12.60
N ALA A 51 -14.57 -3.30 -12.58
CA ALA A 51 -14.40 -1.86 -12.68
C ALA A 51 -14.95 -1.32 -14.02
N GLU A 52 -14.74 -2.03 -15.15
CA GLU A 52 -15.30 -1.69 -16.46
C GLU A 52 -16.84 -1.75 -16.50
N SER A 53 -17.47 -2.52 -15.62
CA SER A 53 -18.94 -2.68 -15.58
C SER A 53 -19.65 -1.61 -14.76
N LYS A 54 -18.91 -0.82 -13.96
CA LYS A 54 -19.45 0.14 -12.99
C LYS A 54 -19.08 1.57 -13.36
N PRO A 55 -19.89 2.58 -12.97
CA PRO A 55 -19.49 3.98 -13.05
C PRO A 55 -18.16 4.24 -12.31
N TYR A 56 -17.41 5.25 -12.78
CA TYR A 56 -16.10 5.59 -12.22
C TYR A 56 -16.12 5.81 -10.69
N ASN A 57 -17.15 6.48 -10.18
CA ASN A 57 -17.29 6.74 -8.75
C ASN A 57 -17.56 5.48 -7.91
N GLN A 58 -18.14 4.44 -8.49
CA GLN A 58 -18.42 3.18 -7.80
C GLN A 58 -17.26 2.18 -7.89
N SER A 59 -16.42 2.28 -8.89
CA SER A 59 -15.31 1.36 -9.10
C SER A 59 -14.09 1.63 -8.20
N ILE A 60 -13.99 2.81 -7.58
CA ILE A 60 -12.91 3.15 -6.64
C ILE A 60 -12.83 2.11 -5.50
N GLY A 61 -13.97 1.66 -4.98
CA GLY A 61 -14.01 0.67 -3.91
C GLY A 61 -13.40 -0.70 -4.26
N TYR A 62 -13.25 -1.02 -5.54
CA TYR A 62 -12.54 -2.24 -5.95
C TYR A 62 -11.02 -2.09 -5.81
N MET A 63 -10.49 -0.86 -5.91
CA MET A 63 -9.05 -0.60 -5.82
C MET A 63 -8.51 -0.91 -4.42
N ASP A 64 -9.23 -0.54 -3.37
CA ASP A 64 -8.87 -0.85 -1.98
C ASP A 64 -8.61 -2.34 -1.72
N ARG A 65 -9.28 -3.20 -2.47
CA ARG A 65 -9.25 -4.65 -2.29
C ARG A 65 -8.21 -5.35 -3.15
N LEU A 66 -7.41 -4.61 -3.89
CA LEU A 66 -6.28 -5.13 -4.65
C LEU A 66 -5.13 -5.48 -3.69
N ASP A 67 -4.35 -4.51 -3.29
CA ASP A 67 -3.49 -4.67 -2.15
C ASP A 67 -4.22 -4.23 -0.88
N TYR A 68 -4.84 -5.17 -0.20
CA TYR A 68 -5.60 -4.92 1.02
C TYR A 68 -4.74 -4.59 2.25
N VAL A 69 -3.43 -4.46 2.09
CA VAL A 69 -2.51 -3.94 3.10
C VAL A 69 -2.21 -2.46 2.88
N SER A 70 -2.31 -1.98 1.62
CA SER A 70 -1.96 -0.61 1.21
C SER A 70 -3.10 0.09 0.48
N MET A 71 -4.27 0.14 1.11
CA MET A 71 -5.54 0.47 0.49
C MET A 71 -5.58 1.84 -0.18
N MET A 72 -5.26 2.92 0.56
CA MET A 72 -5.38 4.28 0.00
C MET A 72 -4.40 4.56 -1.14
N SER A 73 -3.22 3.93 -1.14
CA SER A 73 -2.30 4.05 -2.27
C SER A 73 -2.90 3.47 -3.56
N ASN A 74 -3.66 2.37 -3.48
CA ASN A 74 -4.34 1.83 -4.66
C ASN A 74 -5.39 2.78 -5.22
N GLU A 75 -6.20 3.41 -4.32
CA GLU A 75 -7.18 4.44 -4.71
C GLU A 75 -6.49 5.59 -5.43
N HIS A 76 -5.34 6.03 -4.90
CA HIS A 76 -4.62 7.17 -5.42
C HIS A 76 -4.24 7.02 -6.89
N ALA A 77 -3.65 5.91 -7.29
CA ALA A 77 -3.27 5.66 -8.69
C ALA A 77 -4.49 5.70 -9.62
N TYR A 78 -5.64 5.17 -9.19
CA TYR A 78 -6.86 5.19 -9.97
C TYR A 78 -7.45 6.60 -10.10
N VAL A 79 -7.49 7.34 -9.01
CA VAL A 79 -7.99 8.71 -8.98
C VAL A 79 -7.11 9.64 -9.83
N LEU A 80 -5.78 9.52 -9.75
CA LEU A 80 -4.84 10.27 -10.61
C LEU A 80 -5.06 9.97 -12.10
N ALA A 81 -5.35 8.73 -12.47
CA ALA A 81 -5.66 8.39 -13.87
C ALA A 81 -6.95 9.07 -14.36
N ILE A 82 -7.97 9.13 -13.51
CA ILE A 82 -9.22 9.83 -13.79
C ILE A 82 -8.99 11.34 -13.91
N GLU A 83 -8.31 11.94 -12.95
CA GLU A 83 -7.99 13.37 -12.94
C GLU A 83 -7.18 13.80 -14.17
N LYS A 84 -6.24 12.97 -14.59
CA LYS A 84 -5.46 13.18 -15.81
C LYS A 84 -6.34 13.21 -17.07
N LEU A 85 -7.35 12.34 -17.17
CA LEU A 85 -8.31 12.35 -18.27
C LEU A 85 -9.29 13.53 -18.22
N LEU A 86 -9.66 13.96 -17.01
CA LEU A 86 -10.53 15.13 -16.82
C LEU A 86 -9.77 16.45 -16.98
N GLY A 87 -8.43 16.43 -16.94
CA GLY A 87 -7.60 17.64 -16.95
C GLY A 87 -7.79 18.50 -15.72
N MET A 88 -8.04 17.89 -14.55
CA MET A 88 -8.28 18.59 -13.29
C MET A 88 -7.16 18.35 -12.28
N GLU A 89 -6.93 19.34 -11.44
CA GLU A 89 -6.00 19.26 -10.31
C GLU A 89 -6.78 19.45 -9.01
N PRO A 90 -6.54 18.59 -8.00
CA PRO A 90 -7.18 18.76 -6.70
C PRO A 90 -6.62 19.98 -5.96
N PRO A 91 -7.39 20.58 -5.02
CA PRO A 91 -6.90 21.66 -4.17
C PRO A 91 -5.63 21.27 -3.41
N LEU A 92 -4.73 22.24 -3.21
CA LEU A 92 -3.43 21.98 -2.57
C LEU A 92 -3.54 21.31 -1.20
N ARG A 93 -4.56 21.66 -0.40
CA ARG A 93 -4.81 20.99 0.89
C ARG A 93 -5.13 19.52 0.71
N ALA A 94 -5.92 19.17 -0.30
CA ALA A 94 -6.23 17.77 -0.61
C ALA A 94 -4.98 16.98 -1.04
N GLN A 95 -4.09 17.61 -1.80
CA GLN A 95 -2.82 16.99 -2.21
C GLN A 95 -1.95 16.66 -0.98
N TYR A 96 -1.81 17.57 -0.02
CA TYR A 96 -1.07 17.31 1.22
C TYR A 96 -1.73 16.21 2.07
N ILE A 97 -3.06 16.16 2.12
CA ILE A 97 -3.80 15.09 2.82
C ILE A 97 -3.52 13.74 2.15
N ARG A 98 -3.58 13.66 0.82
CA ARG A 98 -3.31 12.43 0.06
C ARG A 98 -1.89 11.94 0.30
N VAL A 99 -0.89 12.80 0.18
CA VAL A 99 0.51 12.44 0.43
C VAL A 99 0.73 11.99 1.87
N MET A 100 0.12 12.66 2.84
CA MET A 100 0.18 12.23 4.25
C MET A 100 -0.38 10.82 4.42
N PHE A 101 -1.53 10.53 3.84
CA PHE A 101 -2.15 9.20 3.94
C PHE A 101 -1.46 8.14 3.08
N ASP A 102 -0.83 8.48 1.98
CA ASP A 102 0.02 7.54 1.23
C ASP A 102 1.21 7.08 2.08
N GLU A 103 1.83 8.00 2.82
CA GLU A 103 2.95 7.64 3.69
C GLU A 103 2.50 6.93 4.98
N ILE A 104 1.32 7.24 5.52
CA ILE A 104 0.67 6.45 6.58
C ILE A 104 0.39 5.03 6.07
N THR A 105 -0.09 4.90 4.83
CA THR A 105 -0.31 3.60 4.17
C THR A 105 1.01 2.84 3.99
N ARG A 106 2.09 3.54 3.65
CA ARG A 106 3.44 2.94 3.58
C ARG A 106 3.87 2.39 4.93
N LEU A 107 3.65 3.13 6.02
CA LEU A 107 3.91 2.63 7.37
C LEU A 107 3.04 1.41 7.70
N LEU A 108 1.74 1.44 7.39
CA LEU A 108 0.84 0.30 7.57
C LEU A 108 1.35 -0.96 6.87
N ASN A 109 1.85 -0.80 5.65
CA ASN A 109 2.40 -1.90 4.87
C ASN A 109 3.70 -2.42 5.47
N HIS A 110 4.67 -1.56 5.72
CA HIS A 110 5.99 -1.98 6.17
C HIS A 110 5.98 -2.55 7.58
N VAL A 111 5.14 -2.03 8.46
CA VAL A 111 4.92 -2.58 9.81
C VAL A 111 4.28 -3.96 9.73
N PHE A 112 3.30 -4.17 8.85
CA PHE A 112 2.72 -5.50 8.62
C PHE A 112 3.74 -6.46 8.02
N TRP A 113 4.47 -6.00 6.99
CA TRP A 113 5.46 -6.80 6.31
C TRP A 113 6.57 -7.28 7.25
N ILE A 114 7.15 -6.39 8.08
CA ILE A 114 8.22 -6.78 8.99
C ILE A 114 7.74 -7.80 10.01
N GLY A 115 6.51 -7.63 10.52
CA GLY A 115 5.89 -8.58 11.44
C GLY A 115 5.70 -9.96 10.80
N ALA A 116 5.09 -10.01 9.61
CA ALA A 116 4.79 -11.26 8.90
C ALA A 116 6.09 -11.97 8.45
N HIS A 117 7.04 -11.23 7.87
CA HIS A 117 8.31 -11.79 7.42
C HIS A 117 9.16 -12.32 8.58
N ALA A 118 9.20 -11.59 9.70
CA ALA A 118 9.87 -12.06 10.91
C ALA A 118 9.22 -13.31 11.50
N LEU A 119 7.87 -13.37 11.49
CA LEU A 119 7.11 -14.55 11.92
C LEU A 119 7.45 -15.78 11.08
N ASP A 120 7.51 -15.63 9.75
CA ASP A 120 7.85 -16.71 8.81
C ASP A 120 9.26 -17.28 9.05
N ILE A 121 10.20 -16.44 9.50
CA ILE A 121 11.57 -16.86 9.87
C ILE A 121 11.65 -17.40 11.30
N GLY A 122 10.60 -17.19 12.12
CA GLY A 122 10.48 -17.71 13.48
C GLY A 122 10.53 -16.67 14.60
N ALA A 123 10.57 -15.36 14.28
CA ALA A 123 10.59 -14.26 15.25
C ALA A 123 9.17 -13.75 15.57
N MET A 124 8.35 -14.57 16.21
CA MET A 124 6.93 -14.29 16.50
C MET A 124 6.72 -13.02 17.34
N THR A 125 7.63 -12.67 18.23
CA THR A 125 7.50 -11.47 19.08
C THR A 125 7.40 -10.19 18.27
N VAL A 126 8.15 -10.09 17.17
CA VAL A 126 8.14 -8.91 16.29
C VAL A 126 6.76 -8.70 15.66
N PHE A 127 6.08 -9.80 15.31
CA PHE A 127 4.71 -9.74 14.79
C PHE A 127 3.74 -9.07 15.80
N LEU A 128 3.82 -9.45 17.07
CA LEU A 128 2.96 -8.87 18.10
C LEU A 128 3.26 -7.38 18.35
N TYR A 129 4.53 -6.99 18.34
CA TYR A 129 4.91 -5.58 18.46
C TYR A 129 4.46 -4.75 17.24
N ALA A 130 4.65 -5.26 16.04
CA ALA A 130 4.22 -4.59 14.82
C ALA A 130 2.71 -4.30 14.81
N PHE A 131 1.89 -5.20 15.33
CA PHE A 131 0.43 -4.99 15.39
C PHE A 131 0.00 -3.93 16.41
N ARG A 132 0.82 -3.60 17.39
CA ARG A 132 0.57 -2.49 18.33
C ARG A 132 0.55 -1.15 17.59
N GLU A 133 1.58 -0.86 16.78
CA GLU A 133 1.65 0.38 16.00
C GLU A 133 0.63 0.38 14.86
N ARG A 134 0.35 -0.78 14.30
CA ARG A 134 -0.64 -0.91 13.23
C ARG A 134 -2.06 -0.55 13.69
N GLU A 135 -2.41 -0.82 14.94
CA GLU A 135 -3.69 -0.42 15.52
C GLU A 135 -3.82 1.12 15.62
N ASP A 136 -2.78 1.83 16.04
CA ASP A 136 -2.78 3.30 16.06
C ASP A 136 -3.00 3.87 14.63
N LEU A 137 -2.39 3.27 13.61
CA LEU A 137 -2.57 3.69 12.21
C LEU A 137 -3.98 3.39 11.70
N PHE A 138 -4.61 2.31 12.12
CA PHE A 138 -6.03 2.04 11.81
C PHE A 138 -6.97 3.02 12.50
N ASP A 139 -6.64 3.48 13.70
CA ASP A 139 -7.39 4.52 14.38
C ASP A 139 -7.37 5.85 13.61
N ILE A 140 -6.21 6.18 12.99
CA ILE A 140 -6.08 7.34 12.10
C ILE A 140 -7.00 7.17 10.86
N TYR A 141 -6.99 6.00 10.23
CA TYR A 141 -7.86 5.69 9.09
C TYR A 141 -9.33 5.83 9.46
N GLU A 142 -9.75 5.21 10.56
CA GLU A 142 -11.13 5.24 11.03
C GLU A 142 -11.58 6.67 11.37
N ALA A 143 -10.73 7.47 11.99
CA ALA A 143 -11.03 8.85 12.31
C ALA A 143 -11.28 9.71 11.06
N ALA A 144 -10.44 9.55 10.02
CA ALA A 144 -10.57 10.30 8.78
C ALA A 144 -11.73 9.81 7.91
N THR A 145 -11.97 8.50 7.84
CA THR A 145 -12.82 7.89 6.81
C THR A 145 -14.07 7.20 7.35
N GLY A 146 -14.05 6.77 8.59
CA GLY A 146 -15.09 5.93 9.20
C GLY A 146 -14.84 4.42 9.00
N ALA A 147 -13.78 4.04 8.29
CA ALA A 147 -13.42 2.64 8.03
C ALA A 147 -11.96 2.37 8.45
N ARG A 148 -11.73 1.23 9.09
CA ARG A 148 -10.39 0.83 9.54
C ARG A 148 -9.45 0.44 8.39
N MET A 149 -10.00 -0.08 7.30
CA MET A 149 -9.22 -0.62 6.18
C MET A 149 -9.65 -0.02 4.84
N HIS A 150 -10.70 -0.55 4.23
CA HIS A 150 -11.17 -0.16 2.89
C HIS A 150 -11.92 1.17 2.97
N ALA A 151 -11.19 2.25 2.80
CA ALA A 151 -11.62 3.59 3.13
C ALA A 151 -12.43 4.28 2.03
N THR A 152 -12.08 4.05 0.77
CA THR A 152 -12.61 4.78 -0.39
C THR A 152 -12.62 6.30 -0.13
N TYR A 153 -11.50 6.81 0.34
CA TYR A 153 -11.37 8.18 0.83
C TYR A 153 -10.99 9.17 -0.25
N TYR A 154 -10.12 8.75 -1.19
CA TYR A 154 -9.74 9.60 -2.30
C TYR A 154 -10.86 9.64 -3.34
N ARG A 155 -11.08 10.82 -3.89
CA ARG A 155 -12.10 11.08 -4.90
C ARG A 155 -11.48 11.94 -6.01
N PRO A 156 -11.89 11.78 -7.25
CA PRO A 156 -11.48 12.72 -8.30
C PRO A 156 -11.79 14.16 -7.89
N GLY A 157 -10.77 15.00 -7.93
CA GLY A 157 -10.83 16.39 -7.48
C GLY A 157 -10.58 16.62 -6.01
N GLY A 158 -10.17 15.59 -5.23
CA GLY A 158 -9.79 15.78 -3.83
C GLY A 158 -9.97 14.56 -2.93
N VAL A 159 -10.47 14.79 -1.72
CA VAL A 159 -10.79 13.75 -0.72
C VAL A 159 -12.23 13.90 -0.25
N TYR A 160 -12.82 12.79 0.20
CA TYR A 160 -14.23 12.72 0.58
C TYR A 160 -14.66 13.77 1.62
N ARG A 161 -13.82 14.04 2.60
CA ARG A 161 -14.05 15.05 3.66
C ARG A 161 -12.72 15.54 4.24
N ASP A 162 -12.72 16.71 4.85
CA ASP A 162 -11.57 17.22 5.60
C ASP A 162 -11.29 16.41 6.86
N LEU A 163 -10.11 16.59 7.40
CA LEU A 163 -9.67 15.94 8.65
C LEU A 163 -10.52 16.42 9.83
N PRO A 164 -10.91 15.53 10.74
CA PRO A 164 -11.72 15.93 11.91
C PRO A 164 -10.91 16.78 12.90
N ASP A 165 -11.57 17.82 13.43
CA ASP A 165 -11.01 18.71 14.46
C ASP A 165 -10.90 18.05 15.83
N SER A 166 -11.52 16.90 16.01
CA SER A 166 -11.47 16.10 17.24
C SER A 166 -11.33 14.62 16.91
N MET A 167 -10.43 13.94 17.62
CA MET A 167 -10.27 12.50 17.51
C MET A 167 -11.51 11.77 18.07
N PRO A 168 -12.13 10.83 17.31
CA PRO A 168 -13.25 10.05 17.83
C PRO A 168 -12.87 9.26 19.07
N GLN A 169 -13.72 9.34 20.12
CA GLN A 169 -13.51 8.63 21.37
C GLN A 169 -14.15 7.24 21.31
N TYR A 170 -13.53 6.25 21.97
CA TYR A 170 -14.18 4.97 22.19
C TYR A 170 -15.39 5.13 23.11
N LEU A 171 -16.51 4.59 22.67
CA LEU A 171 -17.76 4.65 23.42
C LEU A 171 -17.86 3.54 24.47
N PRO A 172 -18.58 3.77 25.57
CA PRO A 172 -18.92 2.73 26.54
C PRO A 172 -19.58 1.53 25.88
N SER A 173 -19.14 0.34 26.26
CA SER A 173 -19.74 -0.90 25.79
C SER A 173 -19.73 -1.94 26.93
N ARG A 174 -20.53 -2.99 26.80
CA ARG A 174 -20.54 -4.11 27.77
C ARG A 174 -19.21 -4.87 27.86
N LEU A 175 -18.33 -4.68 26.87
CA LEU A 175 -17.04 -5.36 26.74
C LEU A 175 -15.86 -4.49 27.22
N ARG A 176 -16.10 -3.24 27.64
CA ARG A 176 -15.05 -2.31 28.07
C ARG A 176 -15.37 -1.78 29.45
N SER A 177 -14.43 -1.95 30.37
CA SER A 177 -14.51 -1.31 31.69
C SER A 177 -14.29 0.20 31.59
N ALA A 178 -14.64 0.94 32.65
CA ALA A 178 -14.36 2.37 32.71
C ALA A 178 -12.84 2.68 32.64
N GLU A 179 -12.03 1.85 33.32
CA GLU A 179 -10.58 1.94 33.31
C GLU A 179 -9.99 1.69 31.91
N ASP A 180 -10.52 0.67 31.17
CA ASP A 180 -10.11 0.44 29.79
C ASP A 180 -10.46 1.60 28.87
N LEU A 181 -11.65 2.21 29.05
CA LEU A 181 -12.05 3.37 28.27
C LEU A 181 -11.17 4.59 28.56
N GLU A 182 -10.83 4.84 29.80
CA GLU A 182 -9.91 5.93 30.17
C GLU A 182 -8.53 5.70 29.52
N ARG A 183 -7.98 4.50 29.62
CA ARG A 183 -6.71 4.14 28.99
C ARG A 183 -6.74 4.27 27.46
N LEU A 184 -7.81 3.77 26.81
CA LEU A 184 -7.94 3.79 25.34
C LEU A 184 -8.15 5.21 24.80
N ASN A 185 -8.79 6.08 25.58
CA ASN A 185 -9.06 7.47 25.19
C ASN A 185 -7.98 8.46 25.66
N ALA A 186 -7.01 8.04 26.46
CA ALA A 186 -5.98 8.93 27.01
C ALA A 186 -5.22 9.70 25.92
N ASN A 187 -4.88 9.04 24.83
CA ASN A 187 -4.12 9.61 23.70
C ASN A 187 -5.03 10.19 22.59
N ARG A 188 -6.36 10.19 22.77
CA ARG A 188 -7.34 10.67 21.78
C ARG A 188 -7.84 12.08 22.09
N GLN A 189 -6.98 12.91 22.68
CA GLN A 189 -7.26 14.30 22.99
C GLN A 189 -6.79 15.18 21.81
N GLY A 190 -7.57 16.21 21.48
CA GLY A 190 -7.23 17.12 20.39
C GLY A 190 -7.73 16.66 19.00
N SER A 191 -7.15 17.22 17.97
CA SER A 191 -7.49 16.95 16.57
C SER A 191 -6.82 15.65 16.07
N LEU A 192 -7.29 15.16 14.90
CA LEU A 192 -6.61 14.05 14.22
C LEU A 192 -5.14 14.38 13.89
N LEU A 193 -4.86 15.64 13.53
CA LEU A 193 -3.47 16.07 13.26
C LEU A 193 -2.60 16.02 14.53
N ASP A 194 -3.17 16.24 15.72
CA ASP A 194 -2.44 16.11 16.99
C ASP A 194 -2.15 14.64 17.31
N PHE A 195 -3.09 13.75 17.06
CA PHE A 195 -2.89 12.32 17.21
C PHE A 195 -1.82 11.77 16.25
N ILE A 196 -1.85 12.19 14.97
CA ILE A 196 -0.82 11.81 13.98
C ILE A 196 0.54 12.35 14.41
N TRP A 197 0.61 13.59 14.89
CA TRP A 197 1.86 14.18 15.37
C TRP A 197 2.47 13.37 16.53
N ASP A 198 1.68 13.06 17.55
CA ASP A 198 2.11 12.25 18.68
C ASP A 198 2.57 10.84 18.24
N PHE A 199 1.85 10.22 17.31
CA PHE A 199 2.30 8.97 16.69
C PHE A 199 3.69 9.13 16.06
N THR A 200 3.92 10.17 15.28
CA THR A 200 5.21 10.39 14.60
C THR A 200 6.37 10.65 15.55
N GLU A 201 6.11 11.15 16.77
CA GLU A 201 7.13 11.34 17.79
C GLU A 201 7.54 10.02 18.47
N ARG A 202 6.59 9.11 18.65
CA ARG A 202 6.81 7.79 19.26
C ARG A 202 7.37 6.76 18.28
N PHE A 203 6.97 6.81 17.04
CA PHE A 203 7.24 5.78 16.03
C PHE A 203 8.73 5.48 15.79
N PRO A 204 9.67 6.44 15.76
CA PRO A 204 11.10 6.15 15.60
C PRO A 204 11.65 5.18 16.65
N LYS A 205 11.17 5.27 17.89
CA LYS A 205 11.57 4.35 18.97
C LYS A 205 11.11 2.93 18.73
N HIS A 206 9.94 2.75 18.09
CA HIS A 206 9.43 1.44 17.72
C HIS A 206 10.21 0.85 16.55
N VAL A 207 10.66 1.67 15.60
CA VAL A 207 11.57 1.21 14.54
C VAL A 207 12.91 0.76 15.13
N ASP A 208 13.47 1.49 16.09
CA ASP A 208 14.69 1.10 16.80
C ASP A 208 14.50 -0.23 17.57
N GLU A 209 13.31 -0.47 18.11
CA GLU A 209 12.94 -1.71 18.79
C GLU A 209 12.97 -2.90 17.81
N TYR A 210 12.39 -2.75 16.61
CA TYR A 210 12.47 -3.78 15.57
C TYR A 210 13.89 -4.06 15.13
N GLU A 211 14.72 -3.03 14.94
CA GLU A 211 16.12 -3.18 14.59
C GLU A 211 16.93 -3.88 15.69
N THR A 212 16.66 -3.57 16.96
CA THR A 212 17.30 -4.24 18.10
C THR A 212 17.02 -5.74 18.10
N LEU A 213 15.81 -6.14 17.71
CA LEU A 213 15.41 -7.54 17.68
C LEU A 213 15.94 -8.28 16.44
N LEU A 214 16.07 -7.62 15.30
CA LEU A 214 16.33 -8.24 14.01
C LEU A 214 17.71 -7.92 13.42
N THR A 215 18.09 -6.64 13.28
CA THR A 215 19.23 -6.20 12.46
C THR A 215 20.54 -6.93 12.80
N ASN A 216 20.84 -7.09 14.06
CA ASN A 216 22.05 -7.79 14.51
C ASN A 216 21.81 -9.22 14.99
N ASN A 217 20.60 -9.73 14.84
CA ASN A 217 20.28 -11.08 15.22
C ASN A 217 20.96 -12.09 14.30
N ARG A 218 21.68 -13.06 14.88
CA ARG A 218 22.44 -14.07 14.13
C ARG A 218 21.52 -14.91 13.23
N ILE A 219 20.36 -15.32 13.73
CA ILE A 219 19.41 -16.14 12.95
C ILE A 219 18.87 -15.34 11.77
N TRP A 220 18.47 -14.09 12.02
CA TRP A 220 17.98 -13.19 10.97
C TRP A 220 19.00 -13.02 9.85
N LYS A 221 20.26 -12.71 10.21
CA LYS A 221 21.35 -12.57 9.22
C LYS A 221 21.59 -13.86 8.45
N GLN A 222 21.63 -15.01 9.11
CA GLN A 222 21.85 -16.30 8.43
C GLN A 222 20.71 -16.67 7.48
N ARG A 223 19.50 -16.17 7.70
CA ARG A 223 18.32 -16.45 6.89
C ARG A 223 18.03 -15.40 5.82
N THR A 224 18.81 -14.31 5.76
CA THR A 224 18.53 -13.19 4.83
C THR A 224 19.76 -12.73 4.05
N VAL A 225 20.95 -12.77 4.64
CA VAL A 225 22.18 -12.36 3.97
C VAL A 225 22.59 -13.37 2.90
N GLY A 226 22.80 -12.89 1.67
CA GLY A 226 23.15 -13.72 0.53
C GLY A 226 22.01 -14.60 -0.01
N ILE A 227 20.78 -14.43 0.49
CA ILE A 227 19.61 -15.20 0.04
C ILE A 227 18.81 -14.37 -0.97
N GLY A 228 18.43 -15.00 -2.11
CA GLY A 228 17.62 -14.38 -3.15
C GLY A 228 18.28 -13.15 -3.78
N VAL A 229 19.58 -13.24 -4.05
CA VAL A 229 20.38 -12.14 -4.64
C VAL A 229 19.97 -11.89 -6.08
N VAL A 230 19.73 -10.60 -6.42
CA VAL A 230 19.46 -10.16 -7.80
C VAL A 230 20.34 -8.96 -8.13
N SER A 231 21.10 -9.04 -9.24
CA SER A 231 21.95 -7.92 -9.67
C SER A 231 21.11 -6.73 -10.17
N PRO A 232 21.66 -5.50 -10.20
CA PRO A 232 20.96 -4.32 -10.69
C PRO A 232 20.41 -4.48 -12.11
N GLU A 233 21.23 -5.00 -13.04
CA GLU A 233 20.87 -5.20 -14.44
C GLU A 233 19.74 -6.23 -14.56
N ARG A 234 19.83 -7.30 -13.76
CA ARG A 234 18.82 -8.34 -13.79
C ARG A 234 17.50 -7.89 -13.15
N ALA A 235 17.56 -7.10 -12.08
CA ALA A 235 16.40 -6.50 -11.45
C ALA A 235 15.59 -5.63 -12.44
N LEU A 236 16.28 -4.84 -13.26
CA LEU A 236 15.64 -4.05 -14.32
C LEU A 236 14.99 -4.93 -15.39
N GLN A 237 15.66 -6.00 -15.84
CA GLN A 237 15.14 -6.94 -16.84
C GLN A 237 13.91 -7.69 -16.34
N LEU A 238 13.86 -8.02 -15.05
CA LEU A 238 12.72 -8.68 -14.39
C LEU A 238 11.56 -7.72 -14.09
N GLY A 239 11.72 -6.42 -14.34
CA GLY A 239 10.70 -5.40 -14.08
C GLY A 239 10.50 -5.10 -12.60
N PHE A 240 11.52 -5.28 -11.79
CA PHE A 240 11.48 -4.92 -10.36
C PHE A 240 11.31 -3.42 -10.19
N THR A 241 10.60 -3.05 -9.16
CA THR A 241 10.35 -1.66 -8.74
C THR A 241 10.32 -1.57 -7.22
N GLY A 242 10.37 -0.34 -6.68
CA GLY A 242 10.30 -0.10 -5.25
C GLY A 242 11.45 -0.72 -4.46
N PRO A 243 11.20 -1.21 -3.24
CA PRO A 243 12.22 -1.80 -2.38
C PRO A 243 12.97 -2.98 -3.00
N MET A 244 12.31 -3.76 -3.89
CA MET A 244 12.96 -4.85 -4.61
C MET A 244 14.06 -4.35 -5.54
N LEU A 245 13.83 -3.26 -6.26
CA LEU A 245 14.80 -2.64 -7.15
C LEU A 245 15.87 -1.87 -6.37
N ARG A 246 15.44 -1.07 -5.37
CA ARG A 246 16.37 -0.29 -4.54
C ARG A 246 17.29 -1.18 -3.71
N GLY A 247 16.83 -2.34 -3.24
CA GLY A 247 17.67 -3.34 -2.59
C GLY A 247 18.80 -3.84 -3.46
N SER A 248 18.61 -3.88 -4.79
CA SER A 248 19.63 -4.24 -5.78
C SER A 248 20.55 -3.08 -6.19
N GLY A 249 20.49 -1.92 -5.55
CA GLY A 249 21.43 -0.82 -5.79
C GLY A 249 20.99 0.22 -6.82
N VAL A 250 19.74 0.17 -7.30
CA VAL A 250 19.20 1.14 -8.27
C VAL A 250 18.39 2.21 -7.56
N GLU A 251 18.85 3.46 -7.63
CA GLU A 251 18.16 4.62 -7.08
C GLU A 251 16.99 5.06 -7.97
N TRP A 252 15.88 4.33 -7.87
CA TRP A 252 14.65 4.65 -8.59
C TRP A 252 13.47 4.76 -7.63
N ASP A 253 12.81 5.93 -7.63
CA ASP A 253 11.64 6.21 -6.82
C ASP A 253 10.79 7.25 -7.56
N LEU A 254 9.53 6.94 -7.83
CA LEU A 254 8.63 7.83 -8.59
C LEU A 254 8.38 9.15 -7.86
N ARG A 255 8.42 9.17 -6.54
CA ARG A 255 8.24 10.38 -5.73
C ARG A 255 9.31 11.45 -6.02
N LYS A 256 10.50 11.04 -6.50
CA LYS A 256 11.61 11.93 -6.87
C LYS A 256 11.84 12.03 -8.39
N LYS A 257 11.67 10.91 -9.13
CA LYS A 257 11.97 10.88 -10.58
C LYS A 257 10.80 11.39 -11.43
N GLN A 258 9.57 11.19 -10.98
CA GLN A 258 8.33 11.66 -11.60
C GLN A 258 7.37 12.14 -10.50
N PRO A 259 7.67 13.24 -9.81
CA PRO A 259 6.88 13.71 -8.68
C PRO A 259 5.41 13.89 -9.06
N TYR A 260 4.54 13.47 -8.20
CA TYR A 260 3.09 13.67 -8.26
C TYR A 260 2.63 14.37 -6.99
N GLU A 261 1.47 15.02 -7.02
CA GLU A 261 0.96 15.83 -5.91
C GLU A 261 2.02 16.83 -5.41
N VAL A 262 2.36 16.78 -4.12
CA VAL A 262 3.31 17.71 -3.49
C VAL A 262 4.64 17.07 -3.09
N TYR A 263 4.99 15.88 -3.62
CA TYR A 263 6.27 15.24 -3.27
C TYR A 263 7.51 16.06 -3.65
N ASP A 264 7.41 16.92 -4.65
CA ASP A 264 8.46 17.86 -5.06
C ASP A 264 8.78 18.95 -4.02
N ARG A 265 7.85 19.17 -3.07
CA ARG A 265 7.97 20.18 -1.99
C ARG A 265 8.43 19.58 -0.66
N LEU A 266 8.68 18.27 -0.61
CA LEU A 266 8.98 17.55 0.62
C LEU A 266 10.42 17.04 0.63
N GLU A 267 11.04 17.13 1.80
CA GLU A 267 12.41 16.68 2.02
C GLU A 267 12.43 15.25 2.57
N PHE A 268 12.99 14.33 1.81
CA PHE A 268 13.24 12.96 2.21
C PHE A 268 14.34 12.35 1.36
N ASP A 269 14.94 11.28 1.84
CA ASP A 269 15.99 10.54 1.17
C ASP A 269 15.45 9.20 0.62
N ILE A 270 16.09 8.68 -0.41
CA ILE A 270 15.76 7.39 -1.01
C ILE A 270 16.79 6.37 -0.51
N PRO A 271 16.41 5.40 0.33
CA PRO A 271 17.33 4.36 0.75
C PRO A 271 17.61 3.38 -0.39
N VAL A 272 18.89 3.03 -0.54
CA VAL A 272 19.39 2.12 -1.58
C VAL A 272 20.29 1.07 -0.96
N GLY A 273 20.06 -0.20 -1.28
CA GLY A 273 20.91 -1.32 -0.89
C GLY A 273 22.14 -1.48 -1.80
N VAL A 274 22.92 -2.50 -1.56
CA VAL A 274 24.18 -2.78 -2.30
C VAL A 274 24.23 -4.20 -2.82
N ASN A 275 23.79 -5.18 -2.01
CA ASN A 275 24.01 -6.61 -2.29
C ASN A 275 22.86 -7.26 -3.07
N GLY A 276 21.69 -6.64 -3.10
CA GLY A 276 20.51 -7.17 -3.77
C GLY A 276 19.91 -8.42 -3.14
N ASP A 277 20.16 -8.67 -1.86
CA ASP A 277 19.67 -9.82 -1.09
C ASP A 277 18.44 -9.46 -0.21
N CYS A 278 17.89 -10.45 0.48
CA CYS A 278 16.77 -10.26 1.39
C CYS A 278 17.12 -9.30 2.55
N TYR A 279 18.37 -9.30 3.00
CA TYR A 279 18.82 -8.44 4.09
C TYR A 279 18.85 -6.96 3.69
N ASP A 280 19.40 -6.65 2.51
CA ASP A 280 19.41 -5.26 2.02
C ASP A 280 17.98 -4.74 1.77
N ARG A 281 17.09 -5.57 1.23
CA ARG A 281 15.67 -5.20 1.08
C ARG A 281 14.99 -4.94 2.43
N TYR A 282 15.37 -5.68 3.47
CA TYR A 282 14.92 -5.41 4.82
C TYR A 282 15.43 -4.04 5.31
N LEU A 283 16.71 -3.74 5.14
CA LEU A 283 17.28 -2.44 5.57
C LEU A 283 16.65 -1.26 4.81
N VAL A 284 16.41 -1.41 3.50
CA VAL A 284 15.72 -0.40 2.69
C VAL A 284 14.33 -0.10 3.26
N ARG A 285 13.52 -1.12 3.58
CA ARG A 285 12.17 -0.90 4.12
C ARG A 285 12.19 -0.30 5.53
N VAL A 286 13.14 -0.67 6.36
CA VAL A 286 13.32 -0.05 7.69
C VAL A 286 13.62 1.43 7.56
N GLU A 287 14.51 1.81 6.65
CA GLU A 287 14.81 3.22 6.42
C GLU A 287 13.64 3.94 5.75
N GLU A 288 12.89 3.29 4.85
CA GLU A 288 11.66 3.87 4.30
C GLU A 288 10.62 4.21 5.37
N MET A 289 10.51 3.43 6.44
CA MET A 289 9.64 3.77 7.56
C MET A 289 10.07 5.08 8.24
N ARG A 290 11.38 5.34 8.38
CA ARG A 290 11.89 6.60 8.94
C ARG A 290 11.62 7.78 8.00
N GLN A 291 11.84 7.59 6.71
CA GLN A 291 11.59 8.63 5.70
C GLN A 291 10.09 8.94 5.55
N ALA A 292 9.22 7.93 5.56
CA ALA A 292 7.77 8.11 5.57
C ALA A 292 7.32 8.92 6.80
N ASN A 293 7.84 8.61 7.98
CA ASN A 293 7.59 9.38 9.20
C ASN A 293 8.02 10.85 9.07
N LYS A 294 9.17 11.12 8.44
CA LYS A 294 9.66 12.48 8.15
C LYS A 294 8.71 13.23 7.21
N ILE A 295 8.19 12.57 6.18
CA ILE A 295 7.22 13.17 5.24
C ILE A 295 5.91 13.48 5.94
N ILE A 296 5.37 12.54 6.74
CA ILE A 296 4.12 12.75 7.50
C ILE A 296 4.23 13.99 8.37
N ARG A 297 5.33 14.17 9.09
CA ARG A 297 5.56 15.36 9.94
C ARG A 297 5.49 16.66 9.15
N GLN A 298 6.14 16.73 8.00
CA GLN A 298 6.11 17.90 7.12
C GLN A 298 4.69 18.20 6.63
N CYS A 299 3.94 17.17 6.26
CA CYS A 299 2.54 17.32 5.86
C CYS A 299 1.67 17.85 7.00
N VAL A 300 1.80 17.31 8.22
CA VAL A 300 1.05 17.77 9.39
C VAL A 300 1.36 19.22 9.71
N GLU A 301 2.64 19.63 9.70
CA GLU A 301 3.03 21.02 9.92
C GLU A 301 2.40 21.98 8.90
N TRP A 302 2.39 21.58 7.63
CA TRP A 302 1.79 22.39 6.58
C TRP A 302 0.27 22.47 6.73
N LEU A 303 -0.40 21.35 6.97
CA LEU A 303 -1.87 21.25 7.10
C LEU A 303 -2.40 22.07 8.28
N ARG A 304 -1.67 22.13 9.39
CA ARG A 304 -2.04 22.97 10.55
C ARG A 304 -2.06 24.46 10.23
N ARG A 305 -1.19 24.91 9.32
CA ARG A 305 -1.04 26.35 8.99
C ARG A 305 -1.91 26.77 7.81
N ASN A 306 -2.40 25.84 7.01
CA ASN A 306 -3.04 26.13 5.73
C ASN A 306 -4.43 25.47 5.65
N PRO A 307 -5.46 26.07 6.25
CA PRO A 307 -6.84 25.65 6.03
C PRO A 307 -7.25 25.97 4.58
N GLY A 308 -8.20 25.22 4.02
CA GLY A 308 -8.66 25.44 2.66
C GLY A 308 -9.59 24.34 2.17
N PRO A 309 -10.03 24.40 0.92
CA PRO A 309 -10.88 23.38 0.33
C PRO A 309 -10.12 22.06 0.18
N VAL A 310 -10.85 20.95 0.30
CA VAL A 310 -10.33 19.59 0.12
C VAL A 310 -10.93 18.87 -1.07
N MET A 311 -11.82 19.55 -1.80
CA MET A 311 -12.51 19.02 -2.98
C MET A 311 -12.67 20.15 -3.99
N THR A 312 -12.68 19.81 -5.27
CA THR A 312 -12.97 20.73 -6.38
C THR A 312 -14.39 21.28 -6.28
N ASP A 313 -14.61 22.47 -6.83
CA ASP A 313 -15.93 23.11 -6.93
C ASP A 313 -16.74 22.66 -8.16
N ASP A 314 -16.20 21.74 -8.99
CA ASP A 314 -16.91 21.18 -10.13
C ASP A 314 -17.96 20.15 -9.68
N HIS A 315 -19.23 20.59 -9.55
CA HIS A 315 -20.33 19.74 -9.13
C HIS A 315 -20.73 18.68 -10.16
N LYS A 316 -20.12 18.65 -11.33
CA LYS A 316 -20.28 17.53 -12.28
C LYS A 316 -19.48 16.29 -11.83
N VAL A 317 -18.43 16.50 -11.05
CA VAL A 317 -17.54 15.43 -10.55
C VAL A 317 -17.64 15.27 -9.04
N ALA A 318 -17.73 16.39 -8.30
CA ALA A 318 -17.82 16.43 -6.86
C ALA A 318 -19.25 16.70 -6.36
N PRO A 319 -19.73 16.04 -5.29
CA PRO A 319 -21.05 16.30 -4.76
C PRO A 319 -21.15 17.70 -4.16
N PRO A 320 -22.23 18.44 -4.42
CA PRO A 320 -22.49 19.73 -3.79
C PRO A 320 -22.73 19.57 -2.29
N ARG A 321 -22.55 20.66 -1.54
CA ARG A 321 -22.80 20.67 -0.09
C ARG A 321 -24.27 20.46 0.22
N ARG A 322 -24.57 19.84 1.36
CA ARG A 322 -25.95 19.56 1.78
C ARG A 322 -26.81 20.81 1.90
N GLU A 323 -26.22 21.93 2.27
CA GLU A 323 -26.91 23.22 2.39
C GLU A 323 -27.28 23.79 1.02
N GLU A 324 -26.38 23.69 0.05
CA GLU A 324 -26.58 24.10 -1.34
C GLU A 324 -27.74 23.32 -1.99
N MET A 325 -27.78 21.99 -1.77
CA MET A 325 -28.88 21.14 -2.28
C MET A 325 -30.27 21.52 -1.74
N LYS A 326 -30.34 22.21 -0.59
CA LYS A 326 -31.60 22.68 0.00
C LYS A 326 -32.06 24.02 -0.56
N ALA A 327 -31.11 24.84 -1.02
CA ALA A 327 -31.35 26.20 -1.45
C ALA A 327 -31.35 26.37 -2.97
N ASP A 328 -30.64 25.48 -3.69
CA ASP A 328 -30.47 25.56 -5.14
C ASP A 328 -30.91 24.27 -5.85
N MET A 329 -31.77 24.42 -6.87
CA MET A 329 -32.27 23.31 -7.68
C MET A 329 -31.19 22.68 -8.55
N GLU A 330 -30.24 23.44 -9.06
CA GLU A 330 -29.14 22.96 -9.89
C GLU A 330 -28.22 22.03 -9.06
N ALA A 331 -27.86 22.44 -7.82
CA ALA A 331 -27.11 21.63 -6.90
C ALA A 331 -27.81 20.30 -6.59
N LEU A 332 -29.13 20.33 -6.41
CA LEU A 332 -29.92 19.09 -6.20
C LEU A 332 -29.89 18.16 -7.40
N ILE A 333 -30.00 18.70 -8.61
CA ILE A 333 -29.91 17.94 -9.86
C ILE A 333 -28.52 17.32 -10.03
N HIS A 334 -27.44 18.07 -9.79
CA HIS A 334 -26.08 17.55 -9.86
C HIS A 334 -25.86 16.42 -8.85
N HIS A 335 -26.32 16.58 -7.63
CA HIS A 335 -26.27 15.50 -6.63
C HIS A 335 -27.00 14.24 -7.10
N PHE A 336 -28.24 14.39 -7.58
CA PHE A 336 -29.04 13.26 -8.07
C PHE A 336 -28.33 12.53 -9.20
N LYS A 337 -27.85 13.25 -10.21
CA LYS A 337 -27.18 12.67 -11.38
C LYS A 337 -25.87 11.99 -10.97
N LEU A 338 -25.07 12.60 -10.11
CA LEU A 338 -23.79 12.06 -9.67
C LEU A 338 -23.96 10.69 -8.96
N PHE A 339 -25.00 10.56 -8.14
CA PHE A 339 -25.24 9.31 -7.39
C PHE A 339 -26.03 8.25 -8.17
N THR A 340 -26.81 8.62 -9.19
CA THR A 340 -27.56 7.67 -10.02
C THR A 340 -26.80 7.25 -11.27
N GLU A 341 -26.22 8.20 -12.00
CA GLU A 341 -25.56 7.99 -13.29
C GLU A 341 -24.04 8.02 -13.19
N GLY A 342 -23.50 8.84 -12.29
CA GLY A 342 -22.07 9.17 -12.24
C GLY A 342 -21.73 10.31 -13.21
N TYR A 343 -20.43 10.51 -13.45
CA TYR A 343 -19.90 11.49 -14.39
C TYR A 343 -19.30 10.80 -15.61
N CYS A 344 -19.33 11.49 -16.75
CA CYS A 344 -18.68 11.05 -17.99
C CYS A 344 -17.27 11.62 -18.05
N ILE A 345 -16.32 10.80 -18.52
CA ILE A 345 -14.93 11.21 -18.76
C ILE A 345 -14.73 11.34 -20.28
N PRO A 346 -14.09 12.41 -20.77
CA PRO A 346 -13.80 12.55 -22.20
C PRO A 346 -13.10 11.33 -22.79
N ALA A 347 -13.37 11.03 -24.06
CA ALA A 347 -12.70 9.91 -24.74
C ALA A 347 -11.18 10.16 -24.77
N GLY A 348 -10.42 9.17 -24.41
CA GLY A 348 -8.96 9.25 -24.33
C GLY A 348 -8.36 8.12 -23.50
N GLU A 349 -7.07 8.16 -23.35
CA GLU A 349 -6.31 7.20 -22.55
C GLU A 349 -5.34 7.91 -21.60
N ALA A 350 -5.14 7.33 -20.42
CA ALA A 350 -4.18 7.81 -19.44
C ALA A 350 -3.50 6.65 -18.72
N TYR A 351 -2.22 6.81 -18.46
CA TYR A 351 -1.47 6.02 -17.49
C TYR A 351 -1.07 6.91 -16.33
N ALA A 352 -1.38 6.47 -15.13
CA ALA A 352 -0.91 7.07 -13.89
C ALA A 352 -0.28 5.98 -13.03
N ALA A 353 0.84 6.31 -12.41
CA ALA A 353 1.55 5.41 -11.51
C ALA A 353 1.99 6.18 -10.27
N ILE A 354 2.04 5.46 -9.16
CA ILE A 354 2.52 5.96 -7.88
C ILE A 354 3.61 5.06 -7.32
N GLU A 355 4.42 5.59 -6.43
CA GLU A 355 5.35 4.81 -5.62
C GLU A 355 4.60 4.16 -4.46
N HIS A 356 4.02 3.01 -4.73
CA HIS A 356 3.35 2.17 -3.76
C HIS A 356 4.38 1.52 -2.80
N PRO A 357 4.05 1.15 -1.56
CA PRO A 357 4.99 0.53 -0.63
C PRO A 357 5.71 -0.71 -1.18
N LYS A 358 5.08 -1.46 -2.06
CA LYS A 358 5.65 -2.67 -2.69
C LYS A 358 6.42 -2.37 -3.98
N GLY A 359 6.25 -1.20 -4.56
CA GLY A 359 6.87 -0.77 -5.81
C GLY A 359 5.89 0.04 -6.66
N GLU A 360 6.17 0.20 -7.93
CA GLU A 360 5.28 0.94 -8.82
C GLU A 360 3.91 0.26 -8.94
N PHE A 361 2.86 0.96 -8.57
CA PHE A 361 1.48 0.58 -8.86
C PHE A 361 0.91 1.54 -9.91
N GLY A 362 0.50 1.01 -11.05
CA GLY A 362 0.03 1.80 -12.17
C GLY A 362 -1.36 1.42 -12.64
N VAL A 363 -2.11 2.42 -13.09
CA VAL A 363 -3.43 2.26 -13.68
C VAL A 363 -3.41 2.83 -15.10
N TYR A 364 -3.67 1.98 -16.08
CA TYR A 364 -3.94 2.38 -17.44
C TYR A 364 -5.45 2.37 -17.69
N LEU A 365 -5.98 3.51 -18.05
CA LEU A 365 -7.40 3.78 -18.18
C LEU A 365 -7.73 4.27 -19.57
N ILE A 366 -8.72 3.66 -20.22
CA ILE A 366 -9.28 4.12 -21.49
C ILE A 366 -10.74 4.50 -21.26
N SER A 367 -11.12 5.69 -21.71
CA SER A 367 -12.48 6.20 -21.75
C SER A 367 -12.96 6.36 -23.19
N ASP A 368 -14.20 6.00 -23.47
CA ASP A 368 -14.90 6.22 -24.74
C ASP A 368 -15.88 7.41 -24.71
N GLY A 369 -15.87 8.18 -23.62
CA GLY A 369 -16.80 9.27 -23.37
C GLY A 369 -17.99 8.91 -22.49
N ALA A 370 -18.10 7.64 -22.08
CA ALA A 370 -19.19 7.17 -21.22
C ALA A 370 -18.89 7.43 -19.72
N ASN A 371 -19.86 7.08 -18.87
CA ASN A 371 -19.75 7.15 -17.42
C ASN A 371 -19.05 5.93 -16.80
N LYS A 372 -18.54 5.02 -17.62
CA LYS A 372 -17.82 3.80 -17.23
C LYS A 372 -16.52 3.71 -17.98
N PRO A 373 -15.48 3.11 -17.38
CA PRO A 373 -14.26 2.81 -18.12
C PRO A 373 -14.52 1.86 -19.29
N TYR A 374 -13.99 2.17 -20.46
CA TYR A 374 -13.94 1.22 -21.57
C TYR A 374 -12.93 0.10 -21.28
N ARG A 375 -11.76 0.46 -20.75
CA ARG A 375 -10.72 -0.48 -20.33
C ARG A 375 -10.03 0.00 -19.08
N VAL A 376 -9.85 -0.90 -18.14
CA VAL A 376 -8.98 -0.72 -16.95
C VAL A 376 -7.91 -1.80 -16.98
N LYS A 377 -6.65 -1.40 -16.94
CA LYS A 377 -5.51 -2.29 -16.79
C LYS A 377 -4.69 -1.88 -15.57
N LEU A 378 -4.46 -2.82 -14.69
CA LEU A 378 -3.71 -2.62 -13.46
C LEU A 378 -2.30 -3.21 -13.61
N ARG A 379 -1.28 -2.39 -13.34
CA ARG A 379 0.10 -2.83 -13.21
C ARG A 379 0.39 -2.99 -11.73
N SER A 380 0.53 -4.23 -11.30
CA SER A 380 0.88 -4.61 -9.94
C SER A 380 2.39 -4.85 -9.85
N ALA A 381 3.04 -4.36 -8.80
CA ALA A 381 4.45 -4.63 -8.55
C ALA A 381 4.67 -6.12 -8.22
N GLY A 382 3.84 -6.68 -7.35
CA GLY A 382 3.96 -8.05 -6.87
C GLY A 382 3.89 -9.11 -7.97
N PHE A 383 3.16 -8.87 -9.06
CA PHE A 383 3.09 -9.80 -10.19
C PHE A 383 4.46 -9.99 -10.88
N ALA A 384 5.18 -8.88 -11.12
CA ALA A 384 6.51 -8.92 -11.70
C ALA A 384 7.54 -9.54 -10.73
N HIS A 385 7.43 -9.19 -9.44
CA HIS A 385 8.31 -9.74 -8.41
C HIS A 385 8.15 -11.26 -8.27
N LEU A 386 6.92 -11.76 -8.25
CA LEU A 386 6.65 -13.20 -8.14
C LEU A 386 7.11 -13.98 -9.37
N ALA A 387 7.08 -13.39 -10.56
CA ALA A 387 7.58 -14.01 -11.77
C ALA A 387 9.10 -14.35 -11.70
N ALA A 388 9.84 -13.64 -10.84
CA ALA A 388 11.27 -13.89 -10.61
C ALA A 388 11.53 -15.04 -9.61
N MET A 389 10.50 -15.66 -9.06
CA MET A 389 10.63 -16.67 -7.99
C MET A 389 11.56 -17.82 -8.35
N ASP A 390 11.48 -18.34 -9.56
CA ASP A 390 12.36 -19.44 -10.02
C ASP A 390 13.83 -19.05 -9.97
N GLU A 391 14.15 -17.86 -10.47
CA GLU A 391 15.53 -17.39 -10.53
C GLU A 391 16.10 -17.11 -9.14
N MET A 392 15.29 -16.51 -8.26
CA MET A 392 15.70 -16.19 -6.88
C MET A 392 15.83 -17.41 -5.99
N ALA A 393 15.03 -18.46 -6.23
CA ALA A 393 14.98 -19.65 -5.38
C ALA A 393 15.97 -20.75 -5.84
N ARG A 394 16.36 -20.76 -7.11
CA ARG A 394 17.18 -21.82 -7.66
C ARG A 394 18.55 -21.92 -6.97
N GLY A 395 18.91 -23.13 -6.52
CA GLY A 395 20.15 -23.40 -5.81
C GLY A 395 20.10 -23.09 -4.30
N HIS A 396 19.03 -22.48 -3.82
CA HIS A 396 18.77 -22.28 -2.38
C HIS A 396 18.04 -23.48 -1.77
N MET A 397 18.01 -23.54 -0.45
CA MET A 397 17.26 -24.57 0.28
C MET A 397 15.76 -24.25 0.32
N ILE A 398 14.92 -25.25 0.49
CA ILE A 398 13.48 -25.07 0.66
C ILE A 398 13.14 -24.09 1.81
N ALA A 399 13.93 -24.08 2.86
CA ALA A 399 13.78 -23.12 3.94
C ALA A 399 13.99 -21.67 3.50
N ASP A 400 14.84 -21.43 2.51
CA ASP A 400 15.13 -20.08 2.00
C ASP A 400 14.01 -19.58 1.09
N VAL A 401 13.21 -20.49 0.48
CA VAL A 401 12.01 -20.13 -0.29
C VAL A 401 11.06 -19.27 0.53
N VAL A 402 10.89 -19.59 1.82
CA VAL A 402 10.05 -18.82 2.73
C VAL A 402 10.58 -17.38 2.89
N ALA A 403 11.88 -17.22 3.07
CA ALA A 403 12.50 -15.91 3.19
C ALA A 403 12.41 -15.10 1.87
N ILE A 404 12.52 -15.77 0.73
CA ILE A 404 12.41 -15.17 -0.60
C ILE A 404 10.95 -14.70 -0.84
N ILE A 405 9.95 -15.50 -0.54
CA ILE A 405 8.54 -15.10 -0.64
C ILE A 405 8.29 -13.88 0.26
N GLY A 406 8.74 -13.94 1.52
CA GLY A 406 8.56 -12.84 2.48
C GLY A 406 9.24 -11.53 2.04
N THR A 407 10.45 -11.60 1.46
CA THR A 407 11.16 -10.39 0.99
C THR A 407 10.47 -9.69 -0.19
N MET A 408 9.70 -10.42 -1.01
CA MET A 408 8.96 -9.85 -2.14
C MET A 408 7.78 -8.98 -1.69
N ASP A 409 7.31 -9.14 -0.46
CA ASP A 409 6.14 -8.43 0.10
C ASP A 409 4.92 -8.52 -0.82
N ILE A 410 4.54 -9.74 -1.19
CA ILE A 410 3.45 -9.99 -2.13
C ILE A 410 2.09 -10.06 -1.44
N VAL A 411 1.07 -9.49 -2.10
CA VAL A 411 -0.34 -9.63 -1.75
C VAL A 411 -1.11 -10.12 -2.97
N PHE A 412 -1.77 -11.26 -2.82
CA PHE A 412 -2.41 -11.92 -3.96
C PHE A 412 -3.63 -11.20 -4.50
N GLY A 413 -4.22 -10.29 -3.73
CA GLY A 413 -5.30 -9.45 -4.22
C GLY A 413 -4.89 -8.57 -5.39
N GLU A 414 -3.65 -8.05 -5.40
CA GLU A 414 -3.09 -7.26 -6.52
C GLU A 414 -2.47 -8.13 -7.61
N ILE A 415 -1.96 -9.31 -7.27
CA ILE A 415 -1.35 -10.23 -8.23
C ILE A 415 -2.42 -10.86 -9.11
N ASP A 416 -3.48 -11.38 -8.51
CA ASP A 416 -4.56 -12.09 -9.19
C ASP A 416 -5.61 -11.13 -9.81
N ARG A 417 -5.81 -9.94 -9.26
CA ARG A 417 -6.68 -8.83 -9.74
C ARG A 417 -8.14 -9.14 -9.90
#